data_e2b2bffcd9599e7f4cea2cde19215a14
#
_entry.id   e2b2bffcd9599e7f4cea2cde19215a14
#
_cell.length_a   1.000
_cell.length_b   1.000
_cell.length_c   1.000
_cell.angle_alpha   90.00
_cell.angle_beta   90.00
_cell.angle_gamma   90.00
#
_symmetry.space_group_name_H-M   'P 1'
#
loop_
_entity.id
_entity.type
_entity.pdbx_description
1 polymer ?
#
loop_
_entity_poly.entity_id
_entity_poly.type
_entity_poly.pdbx_seq_one_letter_code
_entity_poly.pdbx_strand_id
1 'polypeptide(L)'
;PTNLTRKAGVLILVYKEHGQLKFPLIKRVSRNSRDPHSGQISLPGGRYEEEDVSLLNTALRETFEEIGVNIKADQVIGRLSDLYIPVSDNLVSPFVAIAEDLDKFDLDPNEVEDIFSVDLQNLVQDETRQRRRLNTSYATDFEVPGFNFQPYWIWGATAMILEEFSELLKKI
;
A
#
# COMPACT_ATOMS: atom_id res chain seq x y z
N PRO A 1 17.36 -2.08 11.04
CA PRO A 1 17.53 -0.76 10.43
C PRO A 1 18.76 -0.05 10.98
N THR A 2 19.45 0.70 10.16
CA THR A 2 20.58 1.53 10.51
C THR A 2 20.18 3.01 10.42
N ASN A 3 21.07 3.93 10.80
CA ASN A 3 20.83 5.38 10.61
C ASN A 3 20.74 5.80 9.12
N LEU A 4 21.13 4.91 8.21
CA LEU A 4 21.04 5.10 6.75
C LEU A 4 19.80 4.45 6.12
N THR A 5 19.01 3.73 6.91
CA THR A 5 17.75 3.10 6.44
C THR A 5 16.80 4.16 5.91
N ARG A 6 16.36 3.99 4.68
CA ARG A 6 15.39 4.89 4.05
C ARG A 6 14.04 4.76 4.75
N LYS A 7 13.35 5.89 4.88
CA LYS A 7 12.02 5.92 5.48
C LYS A 7 10.97 6.16 4.40
N ALA A 8 9.79 5.57 4.59
CA ALA A 8 8.66 5.74 3.70
C ALA A 8 7.35 5.82 4.50
N GLY A 9 6.38 6.55 3.96
CA GLY A 9 5.02 6.60 4.48
C GLY A 9 4.04 6.07 3.44
N VAL A 10 3.11 5.20 3.83
CA VAL A 10 2.05 4.67 2.96
C VAL A 10 0.68 4.84 3.60
N LEU A 11 -0.36 4.91 2.79
CA LEU A 11 -1.72 5.17 3.25
C LEU A 11 -2.69 4.04 2.87
N ILE A 12 -3.38 3.49 3.85
CA ILE A 12 -4.61 2.72 3.64
C ILE A 12 -5.76 3.73 3.67
N LEU A 13 -6.24 4.12 2.51
CA LEU A 13 -7.32 5.08 2.36
C LEU A 13 -8.65 4.33 2.27
N VAL A 14 -9.40 4.29 3.36
CA VAL A 14 -10.74 3.71 3.36
C VAL A 14 -11.75 4.76 2.91
N TYR A 15 -12.58 4.42 1.93
CA TYR A 15 -13.63 5.30 1.43
C TYR A 15 -14.90 4.53 1.09
N LYS A 16 -16.02 5.24 0.94
CA LYS A 16 -17.30 4.64 0.60
C LYS A 16 -17.60 4.81 -0.88
N GLU A 17 -17.92 3.71 -1.55
CA GLU A 17 -18.37 3.70 -2.93
C GLU A 17 -19.57 2.77 -3.09
N HIS A 18 -20.69 3.27 -3.61
CA HIS A 18 -21.95 2.53 -3.78
C HIS A 18 -22.42 1.79 -2.50
N GLY A 19 -22.19 2.40 -1.34
CA GLY A 19 -22.57 1.84 -0.04
C GLY A 19 -21.58 0.83 0.55
N GLN A 20 -20.50 0.48 -0.15
CA GLN A 20 -19.45 -0.43 0.30
C GLN A 20 -18.21 0.34 0.72
N LEU A 21 -17.53 -0.13 1.76
CA LEU A 21 -16.23 0.39 2.15
C LEU A 21 -15.14 -0.29 1.32
N LYS A 22 -14.29 0.51 0.72
CA LYS A 22 -13.19 0.09 -0.16
C LYS A 22 -11.89 0.79 0.20
N PHE A 23 -10.79 0.26 -0.31
CA PHE A 23 -9.50 0.94 -0.30
C PHE A 23 -8.78 0.71 -1.63
N PRO A 24 -8.03 1.72 -2.15
CA PRO A 24 -7.31 1.61 -3.40
C PRO A 24 -5.97 0.91 -3.21
N LEU A 25 -5.59 0.16 -4.22
CA LEU A 25 -4.24 -0.31 -4.46
C LEU A 25 -3.80 0.18 -5.83
N ILE A 26 -2.53 0.52 -5.96
CA ILE A 26 -1.92 0.98 -7.21
C ILE A 26 -1.01 -0.08 -7.80
N LYS A 27 -0.95 -0.14 -9.13
CA LYS A 27 0.08 -0.85 -9.86
C LYS A 27 1.15 0.14 -10.27
N ARG A 28 2.35 0.00 -9.73
CA ARG A 28 3.46 0.89 -10.05
C ARG A 28 3.96 0.67 -11.49
N VAL A 29 4.37 1.76 -12.13
CA VAL A 29 4.91 1.70 -13.52
C VAL A 29 6.17 0.84 -13.58
N SER A 30 6.25 -0.01 -14.60
CA SER A 30 7.36 -0.94 -14.84
C SER A 30 8.47 -0.32 -15.71
N ARG A 31 8.88 0.93 -15.46
CA ARG A 31 9.87 1.63 -16.31
C ARG A 31 11.32 1.41 -15.92
N ASN A 32 11.60 0.98 -14.69
CA ASN A 32 12.96 0.88 -14.21
C ASN A 32 13.29 -0.54 -13.74
N SER A 33 14.06 -1.28 -14.54
CA SER A 33 14.54 -2.63 -14.18
C SER A 33 15.44 -2.68 -12.94
N ARG A 34 15.90 -1.52 -12.44
CA ARG A 34 16.71 -1.39 -11.23
C ARG A 34 15.87 -1.13 -9.98
N ASP A 35 14.58 -0.81 -10.14
CA ASP A 35 13.66 -0.66 -9.00
C ASP A 35 13.10 -2.05 -8.63
N PRO A 36 13.45 -2.59 -7.45
CA PRO A 36 12.95 -3.90 -7.01
C PRO A 36 11.44 -3.95 -6.80
N HIS A 37 10.77 -2.79 -6.80
CA HIS A 37 9.32 -2.63 -6.63
C HIS A 37 8.59 -2.29 -7.93
N SER A 38 9.32 -2.25 -9.07
CA SER A 38 8.76 -1.98 -10.39
C SER A 38 7.64 -2.97 -10.75
N GLY A 39 6.48 -2.47 -11.17
CA GLY A 39 5.31 -3.29 -11.54
C GLY A 39 4.60 -4.00 -10.37
N GLN A 40 5.01 -3.78 -9.14
CA GLN A 40 4.35 -4.34 -7.97
C GLN A 40 3.05 -3.60 -7.64
N ILE A 41 2.16 -4.33 -6.98
CA ILE A 41 0.96 -3.75 -6.38
C ILE A 41 1.31 -3.23 -4.99
N SER A 42 0.94 -2.00 -4.71
CA SER A 42 1.22 -1.34 -3.43
C SER A 42 0.06 -0.48 -2.94
N LEU A 43 0.12 -0.13 -1.67
CA LEU A 43 -0.62 1.02 -1.15
C LEU A 43 -0.05 2.31 -1.75
N PRO A 44 -0.84 3.37 -1.94
CA PRO A 44 -0.32 4.70 -2.24
C PRO A 44 0.67 5.15 -1.17
N GLY A 45 1.76 5.79 -1.60
CA GLY A 45 2.79 6.25 -0.70
C GLY A 45 4.20 6.09 -1.24
N GLY A 46 5.16 6.70 -0.58
CA GLY A 46 6.52 6.74 -1.06
C GLY A 46 7.56 7.15 -0.03
N ARG A 47 8.66 7.67 -0.51
CA ARG A 47 9.84 8.00 0.29
C ARG A 47 9.67 9.31 1.02
N TYR A 48 10.20 9.33 2.25
CA TYR A 48 10.34 10.55 3.03
C TYR A 48 11.31 11.52 2.36
N GLU A 49 10.87 12.75 2.26
CA GLU A 49 11.68 13.93 1.90
C GLU A 49 11.78 14.89 3.11
N GLU A 50 12.83 15.70 3.17
CA GLU A 50 13.05 16.58 4.34
C GLU A 50 11.90 17.59 4.51
N GLU A 51 11.28 18.00 3.41
CA GLU A 51 10.15 18.92 3.35
C GLU A 51 8.88 18.34 3.97
N ASP A 52 8.76 17.03 4.07
CA ASP A 52 7.59 16.36 4.63
C ASP A 52 7.40 16.56 6.13
N VAL A 53 8.48 16.86 6.87
CA VAL A 53 8.49 17.02 8.34
C VAL A 53 8.11 15.74 9.09
N SER A 54 7.24 14.91 8.56
CA SER A 54 6.79 13.64 9.18
C SER A 54 6.44 12.58 8.13
N LEU A 55 6.51 11.30 8.54
CA LEU A 55 6.10 10.17 7.67
C LEU A 55 4.60 10.16 7.37
N LEU A 56 3.78 10.76 8.21
CA LEU A 56 2.39 11.01 7.90
C LEU A 56 2.26 11.97 6.71
N ASN A 57 2.97 13.09 6.75
CA ASN A 57 2.94 14.05 5.64
C ASN A 57 3.47 13.42 4.34
N THR A 58 4.50 12.57 4.43
CA THR A 58 4.97 11.75 3.29
C THR A 58 3.82 10.93 2.70
N ALA A 59 3.12 10.15 3.54
CA ALA A 59 2.02 9.32 3.07
C ALA A 59 0.90 10.14 2.39
N LEU A 60 0.58 11.30 2.94
CA LEU A 60 -0.45 12.19 2.40
C LEU A 60 -0.02 12.85 1.09
N ARG A 61 1.21 13.38 1.01
CA ARG A 61 1.78 13.99 -0.19
C ARG A 61 1.85 12.99 -1.34
N GLU A 62 2.45 11.84 -1.10
CA GLU A 62 2.62 10.78 -2.11
C GLU A 62 1.25 10.26 -2.60
N THR A 63 0.28 10.09 -1.69
CA THR A 63 -1.09 9.71 -2.08
C THR A 63 -1.71 10.75 -3.03
N PHE A 64 -1.51 12.05 -2.75
CA PHE A 64 -1.98 13.11 -3.63
C PHE A 64 -1.25 13.08 -4.99
N GLU A 65 0.08 12.92 -5.01
CA GLU A 65 0.89 12.88 -6.23
C GLU A 65 0.54 11.66 -7.10
N GLU A 66 0.39 10.46 -6.51
CA GLU A 66 0.14 9.23 -7.24
C GLU A 66 -1.31 9.09 -7.74
N ILE A 67 -2.31 9.47 -6.94
CA ILE A 67 -3.73 9.20 -7.24
C ILE A 67 -4.66 10.43 -7.16
N GLY A 68 -4.12 11.63 -6.96
CA GLY A 68 -4.87 12.89 -6.99
C GLY A 68 -5.79 13.13 -5.79
N VAL A 69 -5.70 12.32 -4.73
CA VAL A 69 -6.62 12.41 -3.58
C VAL A 69 -5.98 13.22 -2.45
N ASN A 70 -6.58 14.36 -2.13
CA ASN A 70 -6.11 15.22 -1.04
C ASN A 70 -6.77 14.84 0.29
N ILE A 71 -6.02 14.15 1.15
CA ILE A 71 -6.43 13.73 2.48
C ILE A 71 -5.80 14.66 3.53
N LYS A 72 -6.62 15.15 4.47
CA LYS A 72 -6.16 15.99 5.57
C LYS A 72 -5.72 15.12 6.75
N ALA A 73 -4.83 15.66 7.59
CA ALA A 73 -4.30 14.94 8.75
C ALA A 73 -5.38 14.55 9.77
N ASP A 74 -6.47 15.29 9.88
CA ASP A 74 -7.62 14.99 10.76
C ASP A 74 -8.50 13.84 10.26
N GLN A 75 -8.35 13.43 9.00
CA GLN A 75 -9.00 12.24 8.44
C GLN A 75 -8.21 10.95 8.73
N VAL A 76 -6.98 11.07 9.25
CA VAL A 76 -6.15 9.92 9.61
C VAL A 76 -6.54 9.42 10.99
N ILE A 77 -7.05 8.20 11.05
CA ILE A 77 -7.61 7.59 12.26
C ILE A 77 -6.63 6.71 13.03
N GLY A 78 -5.49 6.37 12.41
CA GLY A 78 -4.51 5.52 13.06
C GLY A 78 -3.25 5.25 12.25
N ARG A 79 -2.34 4.53 12.90
CA ARG A 79 -1.09 4.05 12.33
C ARG A 79 -0.93 2.58 12.69
N LEU A 80 -0.41 1.79 11.74
CA LEU A 80 -0.02 0.40 11.97
C LEU A 80 1.46 0.29 12.37
N SER A 81 1.90 -0.94 12.59
CA SER A 81 3.30 -1.23 12.91
C SER A 81 4.24 -0.85 11.78
N ASP A 82 5.40 -0.29 12.11
CA ASP A 82 6.44 -0.06 11.12
C ASP A 82 6.97 -1.39 10.58
N LEU A 83 7.12 -1.46 9.27
CA LEU A 83 7.63 -2.63 8.58
C LEU A 83 9.00 -2.35 7.97
N TYR A 84 10.03 -3.08 8.41
CA TYR A 84 11.33 -3.05 7.78
C TYR A 84 11.42 -4.02 6.61
N ILE A 85 11.84 -3.53 5.44
CA ILE A 85 12.01 -4.29 4.21
C ILE A 85 13.51 -4.43 3.90
N PRO A 86 14.13 -5.58 4.22
CA PRO A 86 15.59 -5.76 4.07
C PRO A 86 16.09 -5.59 2.64
N VAL A 87 15.34 -6.09 1.65
CA VAL A 87 15.73 -6.09 0.22
C VAL A 87 15.98 -4.68 -0.32
N SER A 88 15.26 -3.70 0.16
CA SER A 88 15.38 -2.29 -0.27
C SER A 88 15.90 -1.36 0.81
N ASP A 89 16.24 -1.89 2.00
CA ASP A 89 16.61 -1.14 3.21
C ASP A 89 15.65 0.03 3.48
N ASN A 90 14.34 -0.28 3.47
CA ASN A 90 13.29 0.69 3.75
C ASN A 90 12.57 0.34 5.07
N LEU A 91 12.31 1.37 5.88
CA LEU A 91 11.38 1.31 7.01
C LEU A 91 10.10 2.02 6.60
N VAL A 92 9.01 1.27 6.46
CA VAL A 92 7.71 1.75 6.00
C VAL A 92 6.78 1.96 7.19
N SER A 93 6.18 3.15 7.27
CA SER A 93 5.16 3.49 8.27
C SER A 93 3.78 3.55 7.60
N PRO A 94 2.87 2.61 7.88
CA PRO A 94 1.52 2.62 7.33
C PRO A 94 0.58 3.46 8.18
N PHE A 95 -0.22 4.29 7.53
CA PHE A 95 -1.30 5.08 8.14
C PHE A 95 -2.65 4.65 7.58
N VAL A 96 -3.70 4.85 8.36
CA VAL A 96 -5.09 4.57 7.96
C VAL A 96 -5.88 5.85 7.99
N ALA A 97 -6.52 6.20 6.89
CA ALA A 97 -7.40 7.35 6.78
C ALA A 97 -8.79 6.94 6.29
N ILE A 98 -9.79 7.76 6.61
CA ILE A 98 -11.16 7.61 6.12
C ILE A 98 -11.53 8.85 5.32
N ALA A 99 -12.01 8.65 4.09
CA ALA A 99 -12.67 9.66 3.29
C ALA A 99 -14.17 9.32 3.15
N GLU A 100 -15.04 10.32 3.28
CA GLU A 100 -16.49 10.10 3.17
C GLU A 100 -16.89 9.77 1.73
N ASP A 101 -16.42 10.60 0.79
CA ASP A 101 -16.66 10.43 -0.65
C ASP A 101 -15.39 10.72 -1.43
N LEU A 102 -15.13 9.91 -2.45
CA LEU A 102 -14.08 10.16 -3.44
C LEU A 102 -14.74 10.26 -4.82
N ASP A 103 -14.60 11.41 -5.46
CA ASP A 103 -15.20 11.64 -6.78
C ASP A 103 -14.52 10.79 -7.87
N LYS A 104 -13.21 10.89 -7.96
CA LYS A 104 -12.38 10.16 -8.94
C LYS A 104 -10.92 10.13 -8.48
N PHE A 105 -10.20 9.13 -8.97
CA PHE A 105 -8.75 9.11 -8.91
C PHE A 105 -8.17 9.82 -10.13
N ASP A 106 -7.18 10.69 -9.91
CA ASP A 106 -6.38 11.34 -10.95
C ASP A 106 -4.95 10.80 -10.86
N LEU A 107 -4.62 9.88 -11.75
CA LEU A 107 -3.37 9.11 -11.68
C LEU A 107 -2.22 9.87 -12.33
N ASP A 108 -1.06 9.93 -11.67
CA ASP A 108 0.17 10.31 -12.37
C ASP A 108 0.64 9.12 -13.26
N PRO A 109 0.57 9.26 -14.59
CA PRO A 109 0.95 8.18 -15.52
C PRO A 109 2.46 7.88 -15.51
N ASN A 110 3.27 8.69 -14.82
CA ASN A 110 4.69 8.44 -14.65
C ASN A 110 4.98 7.47 -13.52
N GLU A 111 4.09 7.36 -12.53
CA GLU A 111 4.29 6.55 -11.34
C GLU A 111 3.30 5.40 -11.22
N VAL A 112 2.05 5.62 -11.67
CA VAL A 112 0.94 4.68 -11.54
C VAL A 112 0.48 4.21 -12.92
N GLU A 113 0.60 2.90 -13.16
CA GLU A 113 0.12 2.24 -14.39
C GLU A 113 -1.39 1.96 -14.32
N ASP A 114 -1.87 1.56 -13.13
CA ASP A 114 -3.27 1.21 -12.90
C ASP A 114 -3.62 1.37 -11.42
N ILE A 115 -4.91 1.54 -11.14
CA ILE A 115 -5.50 1.58 -9.80
C ILE A 115 -6.73 0.69 -9.75
N PHE A 116 -6.90 -0.03 -8.66
CA PHE A 116 -8.10 -0.80 -8.41
C PHE A 116 -8.49 -0.74 -6.94
N SER A 117 -9.78 -0.83 -6.69
CA SER A 117 -10.34 -0.77 -5.34
C SER A 117 -10.71 -2.15 -4.85
N VAL A 118 -10.32 -2.44 -3.61
CA VAL A 118 -10.65 -3.69 -2.93
C VAL A 118 -11.75 -3.41 -1.91
N ASP A 119 -12.81 -4.22 -1.92
CA ASP A 119 -13.82 -4.18 -0.89
C ASP A 119 -13.21 -4.58 0.46
N LEU A 120 -13.46 -3.78 1.49
CA LEU A 120 -12.91 -4.03 2.82
C LEU A 120 -13.33 -5.40 3.38
N GLN A 121 -14.53 -5.87 3.00
CA GLN A 121 -15.02 -7.20 3.36
C GLN A 121 -14.16 -8.32 2.76
N ASN A 122 -13.62 -8.15 1.55
CA ASN A 122 -12.75 -9.15 0.92
C ASN A 122 -11.42 -9.29 1.66
N LEU A 123 -10.95 -8.22 2.31
CA LEU A 123 -9.70 -8.27 3.07
C LEU A 123 -9.78 -9.19 4.29
N VAL A 124 -10.95 -9.32 4.90
CA VAL A 124 -11.13 -10.15 6.11
C VAL A 124 -11.53 -11.60 5.80
N GLN A 125 -11.82 -11.93 4.54
CA GLN A 125 -12.17 -13.29 4.12
C GLN A 125 -10.92 -14.17 4.00
N ASP A 126 -10.96 -15.37 4.55
CA ASP A 126 -9.84 -16.30 4.51
C ASP A 126 -9.57 -16.84 3.10
N GLU A 127 -10.58 -16.92 2.25
CA GLU A 127 -10.48 -17.39 0.84
C GLU A 127 -9.58 -16.50 -0.01
N THR A 128 -9.43 -15.23 0.35
CA THR A 128 -8.52 -14.30 -0.35
C THR A 128 -7.06 -14.55 -0.01
N ARG A 129 -6.79 -15.19 1.12
CA ARG A 129 -5.44 -15.56 1.55
C ARG A 129 -4.98 -16.82 0.83
N GLN A 130 -3.89 -16.71 0.13
CA GLN A 130 -3.31 -17.82 -0.65
C GLN A 130 -1.80 -17.83 -0.52
N ARG A 131 -1.20 -18.95 -0.92
CA ARG A 131 0.24 -19.08 -1.08
C ARG A 131 0.54 -19.34 -2.54
N ARG A 132 1.55 -18.68 -3.09
CA ARG A 132 2.04 -18.93 -4.46
C ARG A 132 3.54 -19.06 -4.47
N ARG A 133 4.03 -19.86 -5.40
CA ARG A 133 5.47 -19.98 -5.67
C ARG A 133 5.89 -18.91 -6.66
N LEU A 134 6.90 -18.16 -6.30
CA LEU A 134 7.43 -17.06 -7.10
C LEU A 134 8.93 -17.25 -7.35
N ASN A 135 9.36 -16.75 -8.49
CA ASN A 135 10.78 -16.50 -8.78
C ASN A 135 11.02 -15.00 -8.66
N THR A 136 11.93 -14.62 -7.79
CA THR A 136 12.37 -13.24 -7.59
C THR A 136 13.83 -13.10 -7.98
N SER A 137 14.35 -11.88 -8.01
CA SER A 137 15.77 -11.63 -8.27
C SER A 137 16.71 -12.20 -7.19
N TYR A 138 16.18 -12.56 -6.02
CA TYR A 138 16.96 -13.05 -4.86
C TYR A 138 16.55 -14.45 -4.38
N ALA A 139 15.49 -15.05 -4.93
CA ALA A 139 15.06 -16.41 -4.57
C ALA A 139 14.30 -17.08 -5.72
N THR A 140 14.56 -18.37 -5.93
CA THR A 140 13.86 -19.21 -6.91
C THR A 140 12.97 -20.22 -6.21
N ASP A 141 11.77 -20.48 -6.78
CA ASP A 141 10.78 -21.43 -6.27
C ASP A 141 10.40 -21.18 -4.79
N PHE A 142 10.25 -19.92 -4.45
CA PHE A 142 9.98 -19.47 -3.10
C PHE A 142 8.47 -19.33 -2.86
N GLU A 143 7.94 -19.98 -1.81
CA GLU A 143 6.54 -19.90 -1.47
C GLU A 143 6.26 -18.66 -0.62
N VAL A 144 5.38 -17.77 -1.10
CA VAL A 144 5.00 -16.54 -0.41
C VAL A 144 3.51 -16.52 -0.11
N PRO A 145 3.13 -16.09 1.11
CA PRO A 145 1.75 -15.76 1.41
C PRO A 145 1.36 -14.43 0.77
N GLY A 146 0.08 -14.25 0.51
CA GLY A 146 -0.46 -13.01 0.00
C GLY A 146 -1.97 -13.07 -0.19
N PHE A 147 -2.51 -12.01 -0.78
CA PHE A 147 -3.93 -11.86 -1.07
C PHE A 147 -4.20 -12.00 -2.57
N ASN A 148 -5.24 -12.75 -2.91
CA ASN A 148 -5.73 -12.90 -4.28
C ASN A 148 -6.94 -12.00 -4.49
N PHE A 149 -6.70 -10.77 -4.92
CA PHE A 149 -7.73 -9.83 -5.35
C PHE A 149 -7.76 -9.80 -6.88
N GLN A 150 -8.49 -10.73 -7.48
CA GLN A 150 -8.52 -10.92 -8.94
C GLN A 150 -8.68 -9.61 -9.72
N PRO A 151 -7.85 -9.38 -10.75
CA PRO A 151 -6.85 -10.29 -11.33
C PRO A 151 -5.46 -10.21 -10.65
N TYR A 152 -5.33 -9.46 -9.58
CA TYR A 152 -4.05 -9.14 -8.97
C TYR A 152 -3.69 -10.05 -7.79
N TRP A 153 -2.40 -10.35 -7.69
CA TRP A 153 -1.78 -11.04 -6.56
C TRP A 153 -0.96 -10.06 -5.73
N ILE A 154 -1.35 -9.88 -4.48
CA ILE A 154 -0.71 -8.96 -3.54
C ILE A 154 0.17 -9.76 -2.60
N TRP A 155 1.45 -9.45 -2.56
CA TRP A 155 2.45 -10.14 -1.75
C TRP A 155 3.48 -9.18 -1.16
N GLY A 156 4.45 -9.70 -0.39
CA GLY A 156 5.53 -8.92 0.20
C GLY A 156 5.04 -7.89 1.22
N ALA A 157 5.65 -6.71 1.22
CA ALA A 157 5.37 -5.67 2.20
C ALA A 157 3.90 -5.24 2.24
N THR A 158 3.29 -5.05 1.07
CA THR A 158 1.87 -4.68 0.98
C THR A 158 0.98 -5.73 1.64
N ALA A 159 1.22 -7.02 1.38
CA ALA A 159 0.42 -8.09 1.99
C ALA A 159 0.63 -8.16 3.51
N MET A 160 1.84 -7.92 4.02
CA MET A 160 2.11 -7.89 5.46
C MET A 160 1.38 -6.76 6.18
N ILE A 161 1.36 -5.57 5.57
CA ILE A 161 0.61 -4.41 6.10
C ILE A 161 -0.90 -4.69 6.09
N LEU A 162 -1.40 -5.24 4.98
CA LEU A 162 -2.82 -5.58 4.85
C LEU A 162 -3.24 -6.70 5.81
N GLU A 163 -2.35 -7.64 6.13
CA GLU A 163 -2.64 -8.70 7.11
C GLU A 163 -2.83 -8.11 8.52
N GLU A 164 -1.94 -7.21 8.97
CA GLU A 164 -2.11 -6.52 10.24
C GLU A 164 -3.44 -5.74 10.28
N PHE A 165 -3.74 -5.01 9.20
CA PHE A 165 -4.98 -4.26 9.09
C PHE A 165 -6.22 -5.18 9.14
N SER A 166 -6.19 -6.30 8.43
CA SER A 166 -7.25 -7.31 8.45
C SER A 166 -7.50 -7.88 9.85
N GLU A 167 -6.43 -8.20 10.58
CA GLU A 167 -6.54 -8.72 11.95
C GLU A 167 -7.10 -7.69 12.94
N LEU A 168 -6.89 -6.40 12.70
CA LEU A 168 -7.53 -5.34 13.47
C LEU A 168 -9.02 -5.23 13.14
N LEU A 169 -9.38 -5.30 11.86
CA LEU A 169 -10.78 -5.24 11.41
C LEU A 169 -11.63 -6.40 11.96
N LYS A 170 -11.05 -7.59 12.07
CA LYS A 170 -11.74 -8.77 12.65
C LYS A 170 -12.11 -8.62 14.14
N LYS A 171 -11.54 -7.63 14.83
CA LYS A 171 -11.79 -7.38 16.27
C LYS A 171 -12.87 -6.33 16.53
N ILE A 172 -13.32 -5.65 15.48
CA ILE A 172 -14.38 -4.64 15.52
C ILE A 172 -15.71 -5.27 15.15
#